data_31c48cb9028f3055ce4c85dffb78e727
#
_entry.id   31c48cb9028f3055ce4c85dffb78e727
#
_cell.length_a   1.000
_cell.length_b   1.000
_cell.length_c   1.000
_cell.angle_alpha   90.00
_cell.angle_beta   90.00
_cell.angle_gamma   90.00
#
_symmetry.space_group_name_H-M   'P 1'
#
loop_
_entity.id
_entity.type
_entity.pdbx_description
1 polymer ?
#
loop_
_entity_poly.entity_id
_entity_poly.type
_entity_poly.pdbx_seq_one_letter_code
_entity_poly.pdbx_strand_id
1 'polypeptide(L)'
;DTYRQLKNEIGSPGAGNEWHHIVEQCQVAKSGFSPQMIQNTNNIVSISKATHRAISGYYSSVQPFTNGMIVRNWLAGQSFSAQYEFGINVIKMFM
;
A
#
# COMPACT_ATOMS: atom_id res chain seq x y z
N ASP A 1 14.18 12.04 -5.79
CA ASP A 1 13.76 11.55 -4.49
C ASP A 1 13.70 10.03 -4.45
N THR A 2 13.38 9.46 -3.31
CA THR A 2 13.37 8.02 -3.09
C THR A 2 12.39 7.28 -4.03
N TYR A 3 11.23 7.85 -4.26
CA TYR A 3 10.24 7.25 -5.17
C TYR A 3 10.72 7.28 -6.62
N ARG A 4 11.35 8.36 -7.04
CA ARG A 4 11.94 8.46 -8.39
C ARG A 4 13.04 7.40 -8.59
N GLN A 5 13.91 7.24 -7.59
CA GLN A 5 14.96 6.22 -7.62
C GLN A 5 14.36 4.82 -7.77
N LEU A 6 13.32 4.52 -7.00
CA LEU A 6 12.63 3.24 -7.10
C LEU A 6 12.03 3.04 -8.48
N LYS A 7 11.33 4.03 -9.04
CA LYS A 7 10.73 3.93 -10.38
C LYS A 7 11.76 3.69 -11.47
N ASN A 8 12.91 4.35 -11.37
CA ASN A 8 14.00 4.13 -12.32
C ASN A 8 14.55 2.71 -12.25
N GLU A 9 14.58 2.11 -11.07
CA GLU A 9 15.08 0.77 -10.85
C GLU A 9 14.10 -0.31 -11.35
N ILE A 10 12.81 -0.15 -11.09
CA ILE A 10 11.81 -1.17 -11.37
C ILE A 10 11.17 -1.05 -12.76
N GLY A 11 11.22 0.13 -13.37
CA GLY A 11 10.65 0.36 -14.71
C GLY A 11 9.12 0.34 -14.73
N SER A 12 8.56 -0.20 -15.81
CA SER A 12 7.11 -0.24 -16.05
C SER A 12 6.45 -1.42 -15.35
N PRO A 13 5.23 -1.26 -14.81
CA PRO A 13 4.48 -2.37 -14.23
C PRO A 13 3.85 -3.30 -15.26
N GLY A 14 3.90 -2.94 -16.55
CA GLY A 14 3.25 -3.67 -17.63
C GLY A 14 1.97 -3.00 -18.11
N ALA A 15 1.53 -3.37 -19.32
CA ALA A 15 0.34 -2.77 -19.93
C ALA A 15 -0.91 -3.04 -19.09
N GLY A 16 -1.67 -1.99 -18.79
CA GLY A 16 -2.90 -2.08 -18.01
C GLY A 16 -2.69 -2.25 -16.51
N ASN A 17 -1.44 -2.26 -16.04
CA ASN A 17 -1.10 -2.44 -14.64
C ASN A 17 -0.56 -1.15 -14.03
N GLU A 18 -0.57 -1.11 -12.70
CA GLU A 18 0.03 -0.04 -11.90
C GLU A 18 0.86 -0.66 -10.78
N TRP A 19 1.88 0.08 -10.34
CA TRP A 19 2.64 -0.30 -9.14
C TRP A 19 1.80 -0.01 -7.90
N HIS A 20 1.68 -1.00 -7.05
CA HIS A 20 0.94 -0.91 -5.79
C HIS A 20 1.89 -1.06 -4.62
N HIS A 21 1.84 -0.12 -3.66
CA HIS A 21 2.58 -0.21 -2.42
C HIS A 21 1.78 -1.06 -1.42
N ILE A 22 2.38 -2.13 -0.95
CA ILE A 22 1.73 -3.06 0.01
C ILE A 22 1.45 -2.33 1.32
N VAL A 23 2.44 -1.60 1.86
CA VAL A 23 2.23 -0.59 2.91
C VAL A 23 2.12 0.75 2.20
N GLU A 24 1.01 1.45 2.38
CA GLU A 24 0.70 2.67 1.63
C GLU A 24 1.71 3.78 1.87
N GLN A 25 1.95 4.59 0.83
CA GLN A 25 2.89 5.72 0.89
C GLN A 25 2.52 6.73 1.97
N CYS A 26 1.22 6.95 2.21
CA CYS A 26 0.77 7.88 3.24
C CYS A 26 1.20 7.47 4.65
N GLN A 27 1.60 6.22 4.86
CA GLN A 27 2.05 5.76 6.17
C GLN A 27 3.43 6.28 6.56
N VAL A 28 4.19 6.88 5.65
CA VAL A 28 5.38 7.65 6.02
C VAL A 28 4.99 8.73 7.03
N ALA A 29 3.97 9.52 6.72
CA ALA A 29 3.51 10.57 7.62
C ALA A 29 2.66 10.03 8.78
N LYS A 30 1.75 9.08 8.50
CA LYS A 30 0.79 8.58 9.50
C LYS A 30 1.44 7.68 10.54
N SER A 31 2.44 6.88 10.15
CA SER A 31 3.07 5.88 11.03
C SER A 31 4.54 6.18 11.32
N GLY A 32 5.12 7.18 10.68
CA GLY A 32 6.52 7.56 10.91
C GLY A 32 7.54 6.63 10.26
N PHE A 33 7.15 5.85 9.25
CA PHE A 33 8.09 4.97 8.55
C PHE A 33 9.05 5.79 7.69
N SER A 34 10.27 5.28 7.52
CA SER A 34 11.22 5.92 6.61
C SER A 34 10.75 5.79 5.16
N PRO A 35 11.00 6.80 4.32
CA PRO A 35 10.70 6.68 2.89
C PRO A 35 11.37 5.47 2.23
N GLN A 36 12.57 5.08 2.69
CA GLN A 36 13.29 3.94 2.15
C GLN A 36 12.59 2.60 2.39
N MET A 37 11.89 2.46 3.52
CA MET A 37 11.09 1.26 3.79
C MET A 37 9.89 1.16 2.85
N ILE A 38 9.26 2.29 2.59
CA ILE A 38 8.06 2.37 1.73
C ILE A 38 8.45 2.23 0.25
N GLN A 39 9.49 2.94 -0.18
CA GLN A 39 9.96 2.95 -1.58
C GLN A 39 11.02 1.86 -1.79
N ASN A 40 10.63 0.62 -1.51
CA ASN A 40 11.49 -0.55 -1.59
C ASN A 40 10.82 -1.60 -2.49
N THR A 41 11.61 -2.31 -3.29
CA THR A 41 11.07 -3.33 -4.19
C THR A 41 10.28 -4.41 -3.46
N ASN A 42 10.62 -4.68 -2.20
CA ASN A 42 9.89 -5.66 -1.38
C ASN A 42 8.48 -5.16 -0.99
N ASN A 43 8.21 -3.86 -1.12
CA ASN A 43 6.93 -3.26 -0.73
C ASN A 43 6.04 -2.94 -1.93
N ILE A 44 6.40 -3.34 -3.13
CA ILE A 44 5.61 -3.03 -4.32
C ILE A 44 5.32 -4.27 -5.13
N VAL A 45 4.18 -4.24 -5.80
CA VAL A 45 3.72 -5.32 -6.67
C VAL A 45 2.93 -4.71 -7.83
N SER A 46 3.03 -5.34 -9.01
CA SER A 46 2.27 -4.92 -10.17
C SER A 46 0.87 -5.56 -10.12
N ILE A 47 -0.17 -4.73 -10.18
CA ILE A 47 -1.56 -5.18 -10.19
C ILE A 47 -2.33 -4.42 -11.26
N SER A 48 -3.49 -4.95 -11.67
CA SER A 48 -4.34 -4.26 -12.64
C SER A 48 -4.85 -2.94 -12.07
N LYS A 49 -5.16 -1.99 -12.95
CA LYS A 49 -5.74 -0.71 -12.54
C LYS A 49 -7.05 -0.90 -11.77
N ALA A 50 -7.88 -1.84 -12.22
CA ALA A 50 -9.15 -2.13 -11.55
C ALA A 50 -8.94 -2.65 -10.13
N THR A 51 -8.01 -3.59 -9.94
CA THR A 51 -7.66 -4.13 -8.63
C THR A 51 -7.08 -3.04 -7.73
N HIS A 52 -6.19 -2.18 -8.29
CA HIS A 52 -5.59 -1.08 -7.54
C HIS A 52 -6.66 -0.10 -7.02
N ARG A 53 -7.65 0.24 -7.86
CA ARG A 53 -8.76 1.11 -7.45
C ARG A 53 -9.62 0.47 -6.36
N ALA A 54 -9.91 -0.83 -6.48
CA ALA A 54 -10.70 -1.56 -5.49
C ALA A 54 -10.00 -1.57 -4.14
N ILE A 55 -8.69 -1.84 -4.13
CA ILE A 55 -7.87 -1.83 -2.92
C ILE A 55 -7.84 -0.44 -2.31
N SER A 56 -7.60 0.60 -3.11
CA SER A 56 -7.60 1.98 -2.63
C SER A 56 -8.94 2.36 -2.00
N GLY A 57 -10.05 1.94 -2.60
CA GLY A 57 -11.38 2.14 -2.04
C GLY A 57 -11.56 1.44 -0.70
N TYR A 58 -11.02 0.23 -0.56
CA TYR A 58 -11.06 -0.52 0.69
C TYR A 58 -10.33 0.23 1.82
N TYR A 59 -9.12 0.74 1.54
CA TYR A 59 -8.35 1.51 2.52
C TYR A 59 -9.02 2.83 2.91
N SER A 60 -9.90 3.35 2.04
CA SER A 60 -10.68 4.56 2.32
C SER A 60 -12.03 4.27 2.97
N SER A 61 -12.38 3.01 3.19
CA SER A 61 -13.65 2.59 3.77
C SER A 61 -13.55 2.37 5.27
N VAL A 62 -14.71 2.43 5.95
CA VAL A 62 -14.86 2.00 7.34
C VAL A 62 -15.26 0.53 7.32
N GLN A 63 -14.59 -0.29 8.13
CA GLN A 63 -14.87 -1.72 8.24
C GLN A 63 -15.31 -2.05 9.67
N PRO A 64 -15.94 -3.21 9.90
CA PRO A 64 -16.41 -3.57 11.23
C PRO A 64 -15.33 -3.56 12.32
N PHE A 65 -14.06 -3.83 11.94
CA PHE A 65 -12.95 -3.91 12.89
C PHE A 65 -12.23 -2.57 13.10
N THR A 66 -12.61 -1.50 12.41
CA THR A 66 -11.85 -0.24 12.43
C THR A 66 -12.37 0.80 13.42
N ASN A 67 -13.35 0.46 14.23
CA ASN A 67 -13.91 1.36 15.26
C ASN A 67 -14.38 2.71 14.70
N GLY A 68 -15.01 2.71 13.53
CA GLY A 68 -15.51 3.92 12.88
C GLY A 68 -14.48 4.72 12.10
N MET A 69 -13.23 4.25 12.06
CA MET A 69 -12.16 4.90 11.29
C MET A 69 -12.10 4.30 9.89
N ILE A 70 -11.61 5.07 8.92
CA ILE A 70 -11.24 4.47 7.64
C ILE A 70 -10.00 3.58 7.87
N VAL A 71 -9.88 2.54 7.05
CA VAL A 71 -8.85 1.50 7.25
C VAL A 71 -7.45 2.09 7.36
N ARG A 72 -7.07 3.02 6.45
CA ARG A 72 -5.71 3.56 6.48
C ARG A 72 -5.39 4.35 7.76
N ASN A 73 -6.38 4.99 8.35
CA ASN A 73 -6.19 5.71 9.61
C ASN A 73 -6.14 4.73 10.79
N TRP A 74 -6.92 3.66 10.73
CA TRP A 74 -6.89 2.60 11.74
C TRP A 74 -5.53 1.90 11.76
N LEU A 75 -4.88 1.75 10.61
CA LEU A 75 -3.53 1.16 10.50
C LEU A 75 -2.44 2.09 11.05
N ALA A 76 -2.69 3.40 11.10
CA ALA A 76 -1.67 4.36 11.52
C ALA A 76 -1.12 4.02 12.92
N GLY A 77 0.21 3.99 13.04
CA GLY A 77 0.89 3.65 14.29
C GLY A 77 1.14 2.16 14.50
N GLN A 78 0.57 1.29 13.67
CA GLN A 78 0.92 -0.14 13.71
C GLN A 78 2.29 -0.37 13.10
N SER A 79 2.94 -1.49 13.43
CA SER A 79 4.27 -1.80 12.90
C SER A 79 4.24 -1.98 11.38
N PHE A 80 5.40 -1.81 10.75
CA PHE A 80 5.53 -2.05 9.31
C PHE A 80 5.13 -3.49 8.96
N SER A 81 5.60 -4.47 9.73
CA SER A 81 5.30 -5.87 9.46
C SER A 81 3.81 -6.18 9.60
N ALA A 82 3.14 -5.58 10.58
CA ALA A 82 1.68 -5.75 10.73
C ALA A 82 0.93 -5.15 9.54
N GLN A 83 1.33 -3.96 9.09
CA GLN A 83 0.71 -3.32 7.93
C GLN A 83 1.02 -4.05 6.63
N TYR A 84 2.22 -4.62 6.52
CA TYR A 84 2.60 -5.41 5.36
C TYR A 84 1.74 -6.68 5.26
N GLU A 85 1.61 -7.42 6.36
CA GLU A 85 0.77 -8.62 6.42
C GLU A 85 -0.69 -8.30 6.09
N PHE A 86 -1.20 -7.20 6.66
CA PHE A 86 -2.54 -6.71 6.36
C PHE A 86 -2.68 -6.43 4.86
N GLY A 87 -1.71 -5.75 4.28
CA GLY A 87 -1.71 -5.39 2.85
C GLY A 87 -1.68 -6.61 1.93
N ILE A 88 -0.91 -7.63 2.27
CA ILE A 88 -0.89 -8.89 1.51
C ILE A 88 -2.28 -9.54 1.55
N ASN A 89 -2.93 -9.57 2.69
CA ASN A 89 -4.27 -10.14 2.82
C ASN A 89 -5.31 -9.35 2.03
N VAL A 90 -5.20 -8.03 2.00
CA VAL A 90 -6.08 -7.18 1.19
C VAL A 90 -5.91 -7.48 -0.30
N ILE A 91 -4.67 -7.62 -0.77
CA ILE A 91 -4.42 -7.99 -2.17
C ILE A 91 -5.14 -9.30 -2.50
N LYS A 92 -5.02 -10.30 -1.63
CA LYS A 92 -5.68 -11.60 -1.84
C LYS A 92 -7.20 -11.49 -1.91
N MET A 93 -7.80 -10.54 -1.19
CA MET A 93 -9.26 -10.32 -1.22
C MET A 93 -9.75 -9.87 -2.60
N PHE A 94 -8.93 -9.13 -3.36
CA PHE A 94 -9.33 -8.50 -4.61
C PHE A 94 -8.69 -9.14 -5.85
N MET A 95 -7.97 -10.22 -5.69
CA MET A 95 -7.38 -10.96 -6.81
C MET A 95 -8.13 -12.24 -7.17
#